data_ae1e98d1fdc6fc3f1b525535581b345b
#
_entry.id   ae1e98d1fdc6fc3f1b525535581b345b
#
_cell.length_a   1.000
_cell.length_b   1.000
_cell.length_c   1.000
_cell.angle_alpha   90.00
_cell.angle_beta   90.00
_cell.angle_gamma   90.00
#
_symmetry.space_group_name_H-M   'P 1'
#
loop_
_entity.id
_entity.type
_entity.pdbx_description
1 polymer ?
#
loop_
_entity_poly.entity_id
_entity_poly.type
_entity_poly.pdbx_seq_one_letter_code
_entity_poly.pdbx_strand_id
1 'polypeptide(L)'
;MNLTDHIINVALLGTATRELITTDFPEELQETLRDIQAKAEDAEALFYQQSALGFAFARAGVEAQSIAGVVNVTEAPEEDKPYFLREVGELLTSLYLNKNQYLLLYAYRKAADKGKLIPPAYLQTLLRRAFDRNNPYRYEEQHWLSLLTGQRGRWLLPQMGFPVWGESGNETWETASHEERKRMLSNLRKNSPEQGLALLQTELKNESAAHRDELIQCLRWGLSKSDEAFLQEIVATDRSSNVKETARRLLCSLPDSELVKIYEELLRGKLHFNFLLGWSYDKIEFTPEMKKLGLEEVSSNKNEKDDRFLLRQLAERVPLSFWSEFYDCPPEKAASKLAKNPPFQKLFDLSKPILNFNDSGWAYYTLKENADEKMADALMGLLPSSQREEIAFQSERGGYIPDSWFNEDGIGWGMKFSTRVFQRMLRNNYYLPKETAERLALYFPSEMRKFIEQTALATAAQENNTSTRFCRLMMEYMDLKQRIDTLLNND
;
A
#
# COMPACT_ATOMS: atom_id res chain seq x y z
N MET A 1 -37.72 -27.89 -28.39
CA MET A 1 -37.51 -27.33 -27.05
C MET A 1 -36.91 -28.45 -26.23
N ASN A 2 -35.82 -28.22 -25.50
CA ASN A 2 -35.18 -29.27 -24.70
C ASN A 2 -36.12 -29.61 -23.53
N LEU A 3 -36.19 -30.90 -23.10
CA LEU A 3 -36.98 -31.34 -21.96
C LEU A 3 -36.77 -30.48 -20.70
N THR A 4 -35.52 -30.12 -20.43
CA THR A 4 -35.18 -29.25 -19.30
C THR A 4 -35.82 -27.87 -19.39
N ASP A 5 -35.80 -27.24 -20.57
CA ASP A 5 -36.44 -25.95 -20.80
C ASP A 5 -37.96 -26.04 -20.66
N HIS A 6 -38.52 -27.19 -21.06
CA HIS A 6 -39.97 -27.43 -20.92
C HIS A 6 -40.39 -27.58 -19.45
N ILE A 7 -39.63 -28.35 -18.67
CA ILE A 7 -39.86 -28.48 -17.20
C ILE A 7 -39.77 -27.11 -16.52
N ILE A 8 -38.75 -26.31 -16.84
CA ILE A 8 -38.57 -24.96 -16.28
C ILE A 8 -39.76 -24.06 -16.65
N ASN A 9 -40.24 -24.09 -17.88
CA ASN A 9 -41.35 -23.29 -18.31
C ASN A 9 -42.65 -23.65 -17.59
N VAL A 10 -42.93 -24.95 -17.36
CA VAL A 10 -44.08 -25.40 -16.59
C VAL A 10 -43.97 -24.96 -15.13
N ALA A 11 -42.78 -25.07 -14.54
CA ALA A 11 -42.49 -24.57 -13.18
C ALA A 11 -42.77 -23.07 -13.01
N LEU A 12 -42.38 -22.26 -14.00
CA LEU A 12 -42.57 -20.81 -13.99
C LEU A 12 -44.01 -20.38 -14.19
N LEU A 13 -44.78 -21.13 -14.97
CA LEU A 13 -46.22 -20.86 -15.23
C LEU A 13 -47.16 -21.43 -14.18
N GLY A 14 -46.68 -22.36 -13.36
CA GLY A 14 -47.42 -23.05 -12.32
C GLY A 14 -48.21 -24.26 -12.83
N THR A 15 -48.21 -25.34 -12.03
CA THR A 15 -48.82 -26.65 -12.34
C THR A 15 -50.32 -26.59 -12.51
N ALA A 16 -50.98 -25.57 -11.98
CA ALA A 16 -52.43 -25.33 -12.17
C ALA A 16 -52.78 -24.80 -13.58
N THR A 17 -51.76 -24.23 -14.29
CA THR A 17 -51.99 -23.60 -15.60
C THR A 17 -51.46 -24.47 -16.74
N ARG A 18 -50.46 -25.29 -16.47
CA ARG A 18 -49.82 -26.13 -17.48
C ARG A 18 -49.28 -27.41 -16.85
N GLU A 19 -49.50 -28.52 -17.50
CA GLU A 19 -48.97 -29.83 -17.08
C GLU A 19 -47.83 -30.29 -17.99
N LEU A 20 -46.96 -31.13 -17.45
CA LEU A 20 -45.96 -31.84 -18.25
C LEU A 20 -46.69 -33.01 -18.98
N ILE A 21 -46.56 -33.02 -20.30
CA ILE A 21 -47.18 -34.04 -21.11
C ILE A 21 -46.19 -35.22 -21.27
N THR A 22 -46.65 -36.44 -21.09
CA THR A 22 -45.78 -37.64 -21.20
C THR A 22 -45.05 -37.76 -22.54
N THR A 23 -45.64 -37.23 -23.61
CA THR A 23 -45.04 -37.18 -24.95
C THR A 23 -43.82 -36.26 -25.05
N ASP A 24 -43.59 -35.40 -24.07
CA ASP A 24 -42.41 -34.51 -24.02
C ASP A 24 -41.17 -35.25 -23.52
N PHE A 25 -41.34 -36.44 -22.97
CA PHE A 25 -40.27 -37.27 -22.45
C PHE A 25 -39.81 -38.34 -23.45
N PRO A 26 -38.52 -38.75 -23.40
CA PRO A 26 -37.99 -39.84 -24.19
C PRO A 26 -38.78 -41.15 -24.04
N GLU A 27 -38.76 -41.96 -25.09
CA GLU A 27 -39.57 -43.20 -25.15
C GLU A 27 -39.19 -44.18 -24.04
N GLU A 28 -37.93 -44.21 -23.65
CA GLU A 28 -37.36 -45.04 -22.59
C GLU A 28 -37.96 -44.78 -21.21
N LEU A 29 -38.55 -43.61 -21.00
CA LEU A 29 -39.14 -43.20 -19.72
C LEU A 29 -40.64 -43.39 -19.63
N GLN A 30 -41.29 -43.78 -20.70
CA GLN A 30 -42.79 -43.84 -20.80
C GLN A 30 -43.41 -44.81 -19.80
N GLU A 31 -42.78 -45.96 -19.54
CA GLU A 31 -43.28 -46.90 -18.55
C GLU A 31 -43.20 -46.35 -17.13
N THR A 32 -42.05 -45.76 -16.77
CA THR A 32 -41.88 -45.13 -15.45
C THR A 32 -42.79 -43.94 -15.25
N LEU A 33 -43.05 -43.16 -16.31
CA LEU A 33 -43.97 -42.02 -16.25
C LEU A 33 -45.42 -42.46 -15.99
N ARG A 34 -45.88 -43.59 -16.58
CA ARG A 34 -47.20 -44.16 -16.31
C ARG A 34 -47.32 -44.60 -14.86
N ASP A 35 -46.27 -45.19 -14.31
CA ASP A 35 -46.25 -45.61 -12.92
C ASP A 35 -46.30 -44.42 -11.95
N ILE A 36 -45.58 -43.34 -12.28
CA ILE A 36 -45.61 -42.10 -11.55
C ILE A 36 -47.01 -41.46 -11.58
N GLN A 37 -47.63 -41.42 -12.77
CA GLN A 37 -48.94 -40.85 -12.97
C GLN A 37 -50.02 -41.64 -12.22
N ALA A 38 -49.88 -42.94 -12.10
CA ALA A 38 -50.82 -43.82 -11.38
C ALA A 38 -50.72 -43.68 -9.84
N LYS A 39 -49.59 -43.20 -9.31
CA LYS A 39 -49.29 -43.12 -7.87
C LYS A 39 -49.26 -41.70 -7.32
N ALA A 40 -49.29 -40.67 -8.16
CA ALA A 40 -49.25 -39.28 -7.73
C ALA A 40 -50.53 -38.90 -7.00
N GLU A 41 -50.38 -38.24 -5.84
CA GLU A 41 -51.52 -37.85 -4.99
C GLU A 41 -52.24 -36.60 -5.53
N ASP A 42 -51.48 -35.71 -6.17
CA ASP A 42 -52.01 -34.49 -6.78
C ASP A 42 -51.13 -34.04 -7.97
N ALA A 43 -51.56 -32.98 -8.65
CA ALA A 43 -50.87 -32.43 -9.82
C ALA A 43 -49.46 -31.88 -9.50
N GLU A 44 -49.26 -31.40 -8.29
CA GLU A 44 -47.96 -30.86 -7.85
C GLU A 44 -46.98 -31.99 -7.56
N ALA A 45 -47.40 -33.02 -6.86
CA ALA A 45 -46.62 -34.24 -6.63
C ALA A 45 -46.23 -34.92 -7.96
N LEU A 46 -47.17 -34.98 -8.92
CA LEU A 46 -46.95 -35.50 -10.26
C LEU A 46 -45.83 -34.67 -10.98
N PHE A 47 -45.94 -33.36 -10.97
CA PHE A 47 -44.97 -32.48 -11.58
C PHE A 47 -43.57 -32.67 -11.00
N TYR A 48 -43.42 -32.72 -9.66
CA TYR A 48 -42.10 -32.92 -9.02
C TYR A 48 -41.48 -34.28 -9.37
N GLN A 49 -42.26 -35.35 -9.38
CA GLN A 49 -41.76 -36.68 -9.70
C GLN A 49 -41.37 -36.80 -11.18
N GLN A 50 -42.16 -36.26 -12.11
CA GLN A 50 -41.84 -36.20 -13.53
C GLN A 50 -40.60 -35.34 -13.79
N SER A 51 -40.49 -34.20 -13.14
CA SER A 51 -39.33 -33.31 -13.23
C SER A 51 -38.07 -33.99 -12.71
N ALA A 52 -38.15 -34.67 -11.57
CA ALA A 52 -37.00 -35.40 -11.00
C ALA A 52 -36.54 -36.53 -11.95
N LEU A 53 -37.46 -37.26 -12.56
CA LEU A 53 -37.13 -38.29 -13.58
C LEU A 53 -36.47 -37.66 -14.80
N GLY A 54 -37.02 -36.55 -15.32
CA GLY A 54 -36.46 -35.83 -16.48
C GLY A 54 -35.06 -35.31 -16.24
N PHE A 55 -34.81 -34.70 -15.08
CA PHE A 55 -33.46 -34.23 -14.70
C PHE A 55 -32.49 -35.40 -14.47
N ALA A 56 -32.93 -36.49 -13.83
CA ALA A 56 -32.09 -37.67 -13.64
C ALA A 56 -31.68 -38.28 -14.96
N PHE A 57 -32.61 -38.41 -15.92
CA PHE A 57 -32.34 -38.91 -17.27
C PHE A 57 -31.41 -38.00 -18.03
N ALA A 58 -31.64 -36.68 -17.99
CA ALA A 58 -30.74 -35.71 -18.63
C ALA A 58 -29.30 -35.79 -18.08
N ARG A 59 -29.14 -35.98 -16.77
CA ARG A 59 -27.83 -36.19 -16.14
C ARG A 59 -27.19 -37.53 -16.49
N ALA A 60 -27.97 -38.61 -16.57
CA ALA A 60 -27.48 -39.96 -16.93
C ALA A 60 -27.05 -40.04 -18.38
N GLY A 61 -27.73 -39.30 -19.28
CA GLY A 61 -27.44 -39.24 -20.71
C GLY A 61 -26.28 -38.27 -21.09
N VAL A 62 -25.66 -37.61 -20.14
CA VAL A 62 -24.46 -36.81 -20.44
C VAL A 62 -23.29 -37.75 -20.59
N GLU A 63 -22.95 -38.06 -21.83
CA GLU A 63 -21.67 -38.72 -22.14
C GLU A 63 -20.52 -37.81 -21.65
N ALA A 64 -19.59 -38.41 -20.92
CA ALA A 64 -18.36 -37.71 -20.58
C ALA A 64 -17.65 -37.33 -21.89
N GLN A 65 -17.60 -36.05 -22.19
CA GLN A 65 -16.89 -35.58 -23.38
C GLN A 65 -15.43 -35.94 -23.21
N SER A 66 -14.95 -36.79 -24.12
CA SER A 66 -13.50 -37.04 -24.24
C SER A 66 -12.85 -35.76 -24.70
N ILE A 67 -12.01 -35.17 -23.86
CA ILE A 67 -11.15 -34.04 -24.23
C ILE A 67 -9.93 -34.49 -25.04
N ALA A 68 -9.77 -35.79 -25.30
CA ALA A 68 -8.72 -36.33 -26.12
C ALA A 68 -8.85 -35.78 -27.56
N GLY A 69 -7.88 -34.98 -27.98
CA GLY A 69 -7.83 -34.29 -29.28
C GLY A 69 -8.45 -32.88 -29.33
N VAL A 70 -9.12 -32.41 -28.26
CA VAL A 70 -9.68 -31.04 -28.20
C VAL A 70 -8.71 -30.05 -27.56
N VAL A 71 -7.85 -30.51 -26.67
CA VAL A 71 -6.88 -29.68 -25.98
C VAL A 71 -5.47 -30.17 -26.28
N ASN A 72 -4.77 -29.46 -27.16
CA ASN A 72 -3.34 -29.69 -27.41
C ASN A 72 -2.54 -29.02 -26.30
N VAL A 73 -2.57 -29.58 -25.08
CA VAL A 73 -1.78 -29.07 -23.95
C VAL A 73 -0.38 -29.66 -24.10
N THR A 74 0.58 -28.78 -24.36
CA THR A 74 1.99 -29.16 -24.27
C THR A 74 2.33 -29.51 -22.82
N GLU A 75 3.21 -30.48 -22.62
CA GLU A 75 3.70 -30.80 -21.28
C GLU A 75 4.41 -29.61 -20.68
N ALA A 76 4.25 -29.42 -19.36
CA ALA A 76 4.95 -28.38 -18.65
C ALA A 76 6.46 -28.67 -18.65
N PRO A 77 7.32 -27.66 -18.88
CA PRO A 77 8.76 -27.84 -18.81
C PRO A 77 9.22 -28.36 -17.45
N GLU A 78 10.35 -29.04 -17.43
CA GLU A 78 11.00 -29.47 -16.19
C GLU A 78 11.53 -28.26 -15.44
N GLU A 79 11.52 -28.35 -14.11
CA GLU A 79 12.04 -27.30 -13.23
C GLU A 79 13.52 -27.52 -12.91
N ASP A 80 14.26 -26.43 -12.81
CA ASP A 80 15.67 -26.40 -12.43
C ASP A 80 15.87 -26.25 -10.91
N LYS A 81 14.81 -25.98 -10.16
CA LYS A 81 14.81 -25.78 -8.71
C LYS A 81 13.88 -26.75 -7.99
N PRO A 82 14.22 -27.14 -6.75
CA PRO A 82 13.35 -27.99 -5.96
C PRO A 82 12.09 -27.27 -5.51
N TYR A 83 11.04 -28.01 -5.25
CA TYR A 83 9.82 -27.47 -4.65
C TYR A 83 9.93 -27.38 -3.13
N PHE A 84 9.24 -26.41 -2.57
CA PHE A 84 8.91 -26.39 -1.15
C PHE A 84 8.06 -27.60 -0.75
N LEU A 85 8.08 -27.93 0.53
CA LEU A 85 7.15 -28.91 1.09
C LEU A 85 5.70 -28.42 0.89
N ARG A 86 4.78 -29.40 0.90
CA ARG A 86 3.34 -29.15 0.68
C ARG A 86 2.78 -28.13 1.68
N GLU A 87 3.25 -28.17 2.92
CA GLU A 87 2.82 -27.30 4.02
C GLU A 87 3.06 -25.81 3.74
N VAL A 88 4.09 -25.46 2.96
CA VAL A 88 4.34 -24.07 2.55
C VAL A 88 3.26 -23.62 1.57
N GLY A 89 2.90 -24.44 0.59
CA GLY A 89 1.81 -24.15 -0.35
C GLY A 89 0.46 -24.00 0.35
N GLU A 90 0.16 -24.87 1.31
CA GLU A 90 -1.04 -24.80 2.15
C GLU A 90 -1.07 -23.50 2.96
N LEU A 91 0.05 -23.12 3.58
CA LEU A 91 0.18 -21.87 4.33
C LEU A 91 -0.09 -20.65 3.45
N LEU A 92 0.58 -20.53 2.29
CA LEU A 92 0.39 -19.40 1.37
C LEU A 92 -1.06 -19.29 0.91
N THR A 93 -1.69 -20.42 0.58
CA THR A 93 -3.09 -20.45 0.18
C THR A 93 -4.01 -20.06 1.34
N SER A 94 -3.72 -20.52 2.57
CA SER A 94 -4.48 -20.14 3.76
C SER A 94 -4.39 -18.65 4.05
N LEU A 95 -3.18 -18.06 3.96
CA LEU A 95 -3.00 -16.61 4.12
C LEU A 95 -3.82 -15.82 3.10
N TYR A 96 -3.84 -16.27 1.85
CA TYR A 96 -4.69 -15.69 0.82
C TYR A 96 -6.17 -15.75 1.14
N LEU A 97 -6.69 -16.95 1.45
CA LEU A 97 -8.12 -17.16 1.70
C LEU A 97 -8.62 -16.39 2.93
N ASN A 98 -7.77 -16.23 3.94
CA ASN A 98 -8.07 -15.45 5.15
C ASN A 98 -7.81 -13.95 4.97
N LYS A 99 -7.44 -13.49 3.77
CA LYS A 99 -7.15 -12.08 3.46
C LYS A 99 -6.04 -11.48 4.34
N ASN A 100 -5.03 -12.27 4.68
CA ASN A 100 -3.85 -11.84 5.43
C ASN A 100 -2.80 -11.32 4.44
N GLN A 101 -3.03 -10.11 3.95
CA GLN A 101 -2.30 -9.55 2.82
C GLN A 101 -0.83 -9.29 3.10
N TYR A 102 -0.55 -8.66 4.25
CA TYR A 102 0.82 -8.29 4.60
C TYR A 102 1.65 -9.51 5.00
N LEU A 103 1.05 -10.49 5.69
CA LEU A 103 1.70 -11.75 5.99
C LEU A 103 1.95 -12.60 4.73
N LEU A 104 1.05 -12.54 3.74
CA LEU A 104 1.24 -13.22 2.46
C LEU A 104 2.45 -12.63 1.69
N LEU A 105 2.53 -11.31 1.59
CA LEU A 105 3.67 -10.64 0.95
C LEU A 105 4.98 -10.89 1.72
N TYR A 106 4.93 -10.89 3.04
CA TYR A 106 6.06 -11.26 3.88
C TYR A 106 6.52 -12.70 3.63
N ALA A 107 5.58 -13.66 3.53
CA ALA A 107 5.87 -15.05 3.24
C ALA A 107 6.47 -15.23 1.85
N TYR A 108 5.94 -14.54 0.82
CA TYR A 108 6.51 -14.56 -0.54
C TYR A 108 7.96 -14.04 -0.55
N ARG A 109 8.21 -12.90 0.07
CA ARG A 109 9.55 -12.32 0.16
C ARG A 109 10.54 -13.29 0.82
N LYS A 110 10.17 -13.86 1.96
CA LYS A 110 11.00 -14.84 2.68
C LYS A 110 11.23 -16.12 1.88
N ALA A 111 10.19 -16.62 1.19
CA ALA A 111 10.29 -17.80 0.34
C ALA A 111 11.22 -17.56 -0.85
N ALA A 112 11.19 -16.38 -1.47
CA ALA A 112 12.03 -16.06 -2.62
C ALA A 112 13.54 -16.18 -2.32
N ASP A 113 13.95 -15.87 -1.08
CA ASP A 113 15.35 -15.97 -0.64
C ASP A 113 15.84 -17.44 -0.50
N LYS A 114 14.93 -18.42 -0.53
CA LYS A 114 15.27 -19.85 -0.33
C LYS A 114 15.65 -20.60 -1.62
N GLY A 115 15.42 -20.01 -2.78
CA GLY A 115 15.73 -20.62 -4.06
C GLY A 115 14.90 -21.86 -4.41
N LYS A 116 13.73 -22.01 -3.78
CA LYS A 116 12.76 -23.10 -4.02
C LYS A 116 11.49 -22.58 -4.67
N LEU A 117 10.68 -23.48 -5.22
CA LEU A 117 9.47 -23.18 -5.95
C LEU A 117 8.21 -23.62 -5.18
N ILE A 118 7.13 -22.88 -5.38
CA ILE A 118 5.81 -23.26 -4.84
C ILE A 118 5.33 -24.55 -5.53
N PRO A 119 4.83 -25.53 -4.76
CA PRO A 119 4.34 -26.78 -5.35
C PRO A 119 3.21 -26.54 -6.36
N PRO A 120 3.18 -27.28 -7.48
CA PRO A 120 2.27 -27.03 -8.61
C PRO A 120 0.79 -26.95 -8.26
N ALA A 121 0.34 -27.73 -7.27
CA ALA A 121 -1.05 -27.78 -6.82
C ALA A 121 -1.61 -26.41 -6.37
N TYR A 122 -0.75 -25.47 -5.98
CA TYR A 122 -1.16 -24.17 -5.44
C TYR A 122 -1.02 -23.03 -6.46
N LEU A 123 -0.34 -23.25 -7.59
CA LEU A 123 -0.02 -22.19 -8.56
C LEU A 123 -1.26 -21.53 -9.13
N GLN A 124 -2.26 -22.31 -9.55
CA GLN A 124 -3.46 -21.76 -10.17
C GLN A 124 -4.16 -20.74 -9.27
N THR A 125 -4.31 -21.07 -7.99
CA THR A 125 -4.99 -20.20 -7.00
C THR A 125 -4.24 -18.90 -6.79
N LEU A 126 -2.92 -18.99 -6.57
CA LEU A 126 -2.08 -17.84 -6.26
C LEU A 126 -1.88 -16.93 -7.48
N LEU A 127 -1.67 -17.53 -8.68
CA LEU A 127 -1.53 -16.77 -9.92
C LEU A 127 -2.82 -16.03 -10.29
N ARG A 128 -3.98 -16.67 -10.15
CA ARG A 128 -5.28 -16.01 -10.44
C ARG A 128 -5.46 -14.75 -9.60
N ARG A 129 -5.06 -14.77 -8.33
CA ARG A 129 -5.10 -13.62 -7.45
C ARG A 129 -4.14 -12.51 -7.91
N ALA A 130 -2.90 -12.88 -8.25
CA ALA A 130 -1.89 -11.91 -8.66
C ALA A 130 -2.27 -11.16 -9.96
N PHE A 131 -3.16 -11.74 -10.78
CA PHE A 131 -3.67 -11.11 -11.98
C PHE A 131 -5.09 -10.52 -11.82
N ASP A 132 -5.68 -10.57 -10.63
CA ASP A 132 -6.95 -9.89 -10.36
C ASP A 132 -6.74 -8.37 -10.38
N ARG A 133 -7.48 -7.69 -11.26
CA ARG A 133 -7.42 -6.22 -11.41
C ARG A 133 -7.84 -5.47 -10.15
N ASN A 134 -8.66 -6.09 -9.31
CA ASN A 134 -9.12 -5.50 -8.05
C ASN A 134 -8.12 -5.72 -6.90
N ASN A 135 -7.04 -6.47 -7.11
CA ASN A 135 -6.00 -6.66 -6.13
C ASN A 135 -5.06 -5.43 -6.11
N PRO A 136 -5.05 -4.62 -5.06
CA PRO A 136 -4.18 -3.44 -4.98
C PRO A 136 -2.69 -3.79 -4.92
N TYR A 137 -2.37 -5.02 -4.52
CA TYR A 137 -0.99 -5.52 -4.39
C TYR A 137 -0.58 -6.41 -5.57
N ARG A 138 -1.37 -6.45 -6.64
CA ARG A 138 -1.17 -7.37 -7.79
C ARG A 138 0.25 -7.35 -8.33
N TYR A 139 0.88 -6.19 -8.46
CA TYR A 139 2.21 -6.05 -9.04
C TYR A 139 3.32 -6.57 -8.12
N GLU A 140 3.17 -6.35 -6.82
CA GLU A 140 4.11 -6.86 -5.83
C GLU A 140 3.98 -8.40 -5.72
N GLU A 141 2.76 -8.91 -5.72
CA GLU A 141 2.51 -10.35 -5.78
C GLU A 141 3.06 -10.97 -7.08
N GLN A 142 2.85 -10.35 -8.24
CA GLN A 142 3.41 -10.78 -9.52
C GLN A 142 4.94 -10.82 -9.47
N HIS A 143 5.58 -9.81 -8.90
CA HIS A 143 7.02 -9.78 -8.73
C HIS A 143 7.52 -11.00 -7.95
N TRP A 144 6.99 -11.25 -6.76
CA TRP A 144 7.42 -12.38 -5.94
C TRP A 144 7.08 -13.74 -6.56
N LEU A 145 5.88 -13.87 -7.11
CA LEU A 145 5.46 -15.10 -7.77
C LEU A 145 6.28 -15.41 -9.02
N SER A 146 6.78 -14.42 -9.74
CA SER A 146 7.68 -14.64 -10.87
C SER A 146 8.97 -15.36 -10.46
N LEU A 147 9.43 -15.18 -9.22
CA LEU A 147 10.60 -15.84 -8.65
C LEU A 147 10.28 -17.24 -8.08
N LEU A 148 9.02 -17.43 -7.65
CA LEU A 148 8.59 -18.60 -6.88
C LEU A 148 7.86 -19.67 -7.70
N THR A 149 7.51 -19.42 -8.96
CA THR A 149 6.67 -20.33 -9.75
C THR A 149 7.40 -21.06 -10.88
N GLY A 150 8.64 -20.71 -11.15
CA GLY A 150 9.53 -21.38 -12.09
C GLY A 150 9.02 -21.46 -13.54
N GLN A 151 9.48 -22.47 -14.27
CA GLN A 151 9.08 -22.72 -15.66
C GLN A 151 7.60 -23.14 -15.77
N ARG A 152 7.11 -23.88 -14.78
CA ARG A 152 5.71 -24.33 -14.74
C ARG A 152 4.75 -23.15 -14.54
N GLY A 153 5.12 -22.16 -13.73
CA GLY A 153 4.35 -20.92 -13.61
C GLY A 153 4.28 -20.18 -14.94
N ARG A 154 5.41 -20.05 -15.65
CA ARG A 154 5.46 -19.43 -16.98
C ARG A 154 4.59 -20.17 -18.00
N TRP A 155 4.64 -21.50 -18.00
CA TRP A 155 3.82 -22.33 -18.86
C TRP A 155 2.32 -22.23 -18.54
N LEU A 156 1.96 -22.12 -17.24
CA LEU A 156 0.57 -22.10 -16.80
C LEU A 156 -0.13 -20.77 -17.11
N LEU A 157 0.58 -19.64 -17.07
CA LEU A 157 0.01 -18.31 -17.28
C LEU A 157 -0.78 -18.16 -18.59
N PRO A 158 -0.25 -18.51 -19.78
CA PRO A 158 -1.02 -18.43 -21.02
C PRO A 158 -2.23 -19.37 -21.03
N GLN A 159 -2.12 -20.54 -20.38
CA GLN A 159 -3.24 -21.48 -20.24
C GLN A 159 -4.39 -20.89 -19.40
N MET A 160 -4.06 -19.96 -18.51
CA MET A 160 -5.03 -19.22 -17.70
C MET A 160 -5.49 -17.90 -18.36
N GLY A 161 -4.99 -17.57 -19.55
CA GLY A 161 -5.29 -16.33 -20.25
C GLY A 161 -4.54 -15.11 -19.69
N PHE A 162 -3.42 -15.32 -18.99
CA PHE A 162 -2.57 -14.27 -18.47
C PHE A 162 -1.27 -14.12 -19.25
N PRO A 163 -0.66 -12.93 -19.30
CA PRO A 163 0.64 -12.73 -19.92
C PRO A 163 1.74 -13.46 -19.14
N VAL A 164 2.76 -13.93 -19.84
CA VAL A 164 3.94 -14.54 -19.23
C VAL A 164 4.76 -13.48 -18.48
N TRP A 165 5.45 -13.90 -17.41
CA TRP A 165 6.34 -13.01 -16.66
C TRP A 165 7.42 -12.40 -17.58
N GLY A 166 7.51 -11.09 -17.59
CA GLY A 166 8.46 -10.34 -18.43
C GLY A 166 8.07 -10.24 -19.90
N GLU A 167 7.05 -10.98 -20.32
CA GLU A 167 6.38 -10.86 -21.61
C GLU A 167 5.04 -10.14 -21.45
N SER A 168 4.87 -9.35 -20.39
CA SER A 168 3.78 -8.37 -20.33
C SER A 168 3.81 -7.69 -21.68
N GLY A 169 2.90 -8.13 -22.56
CA GLY A 169 3.07 -7.93 -23.99
C GLY A 169 3.39 -6.49 -24.23
N ASN A 170 4.51 -6.21 -24.84
CA ASN A 170 5.01 -4.91 -25.26
C ASN A 170 4.22 -3.71 -24.70
N GLU A 171 3.98 -3.65 -23.39
CA GLU A 171 3.50 -2.44 -22.76
C GLU A 171 4.65 -1.46 -22.82
N THR A 172 4.80 -0.87 -24.00
CA THR A 172 5.64 0.31 -24.16
C THR A 172 4.95 1.44 -23.42
N TRP A 173 5.67 2.47 -23.13
CA TRP A 173 5.08 3.67 -22.51
C TRP A 173 3.80 4.11 -23.23
N GLU A 174 3.73 3.99 -24.57
CA GLU A 174 2.61 4.41 -25.41
C GLU A 174 1.34 3.59 -25.16
N THR A 175 1.47 2.29 -24.89
CA THR A 175 0.34 1.36 -24.72
C THR A 175 -0.08 1.17 -23.27
N ALA A 176 0.80 1.54 -22.33
CA ALA A 176 0.56 1.39 -20.90
C ALA A 176 -0.55 2.33 -20.39
N SER A 177 -1.35 1.85 -19.44
CA SER A 177 -2.28 2.70 -18.69
C SER A 177 -1.52 3.73 -17.85
N HIS A 178 -2.18 4.80 -17.42
CA HIS A 178 -1.55 5.83 -16.60
C HIS A 178 -0.92 5.25 -15.31
N GLU A 179 -1.61 4.36 -14.61
CA GLU A 179 -1.08 3.71 -13.40
C GLU A 179 0.16 2.85 -13.69
N GLU A 180 0.20 2.21 -14.84
CA GLU A 180 1.37 1.45 -15.28
C GLU A 180 2.54 2.37 -15.62
N ARG A 181 2.30 3.49 -16.30
CA ARG A 181 3.31 4.53 -16.57
C ARG A 181 3.92 5.08 -15.28
N LYS A 182 3.08 5.39 -14.28
CA LYS A 182 3.55 5.81 -12.93
C LYS A 182 4.45 4.76 -12.30
N ARG A 183 4.05 3.49 -12.36
CA ARG A 183 4.82 2.38 -11.81
C ARG A 183 6.15 2.20 -12.55
N MET A 184 6.12 2.18 -13.89
CA MET A 184 7.31 2.06 -14.73
C MET A 184 8.30 3.19 -14.42
N LEU A 185 7.82 4.43 -14.36
CA LEU A 185 8.63 5.60 -14.05
C LEU A 185 9.19 5.53 -12.62
N SER A 186 8.36 5.17 -11.63
CA SER A 186 8.80 5.05 -10.24
C SER A 186 9.89 3.99 -10.06
N ASN A 187 9.74 2.84 -10.72
CA ASN A 187 10.75 1.78 -10.69
C ASN A 187 12.04 2.22 -11.42
N LEU A 188 11.89 2.87 -12.55
CA LEU A 188 13.03 3.39 -13.31
C LEU A 188 13.79 4.45 -12.50
N ARG A 189 13.07 5.36 -11.82
CA ARG A 189 13.66 6.37 -10.93
C ARG A 189 14.38 5.76 -9.72
N LYS A 190 13.87 4.67 -9.14
CA LYS A 190 14.53 3.95 -8.04
C LYS A 190 15.84 3.27 -8.47
N ASN A 191 15.88 2.72 -9.68
CA ASN A 191 17.01 1.92 -10.17
C ASN A 191 18.01 2.71 -11.05
N SER A 192 17.52 3.62 -11.86
CA SER A 192 18.27 4.43 -12.82
C SER A 192 17.63 5.82 -12.95
N PRO A 193 17.85 6.73 -11.98
CA PRO A 193 17.19 8.03 -11.93
C PRO A 193 17.32 8.85 -13.21
N GLU A 194 18.49 8.85 -13.86
CA GLU A 194 18.75 9.59 -15.08
C GLU A 194 17.92 9.09 -16.28
N GLN A 195 17.75 7.76 -16.40
CA GLN A 195 16.90 7.18 -17.45
C GLN A 195 15.44 7.53 -17.22
N GLY A 196 14.99 7.55 -15.97
CA GLY A 196 13.64 8.00 -15.62
C GLY A 196 13.40 9.47 -15.95
N LEU A 197 14.40 10.33 -15.73
CA LEU A 197 14.33 11.73 -16.13
C LEU A 197 14.25 11.88 -17.67
N ALA A 198 15.11 11.18 -18.41
CA ALA A 198 15.12 11.23 -19.86
C ALA A 198 13.79 10.77 -20.48
N LEU A 199 13.22 9.67 -19.95
CA LEU A 199 11.90 9.20 -20.35
C LEU A 199 10.83 10.28 -20.12
N LEU A 200 10.81 10.90 -18.95
CA LEU A 200 9.82 11.90 -18.62
C LEU A 200 9.96 13.17 -19.47
N GLN A 201 11.18 13.60 -19.76
CA GLN A 201 11.45 14.75 -20.67
C GLN A 201 10.86 14.52 -22.06
N THR A 202 10.86 13.28 -22.55
CA THR A 202 10.32 12.93 -23.86
C THR A 202 8.79 12.87 -23.85
N GLU A 203 8.23 12.21 -22.84
CA GLU A 203 6.83 11.78 -22.86
C GLU A 203 5.86 12.74 -22.16
N LEU A 204 6.33 13.59 -21.25
CA LEU A 204 5.47 14.41 -20.40
C LEU A 204 4.49 15.31 -21.22
N LYS A 205 4.93 15.79 -22.37
CA LYS A 205 4.15 16.71 -23.23
C LYS A 205 2.87 16.08 -23.79
N ASN A 206 2.85 14.75 -23.89
CA ASN A 206 1.74 13.97 -24.42
C ASN A 206 0.65 13.69 -23.37
N GLU A 207 0.90 14.06 -22.11
CA GLU A 207 0.03 13.72 -20.99
C GLU A 207 -0.97 14.84 -20.65
N SER A 208 -2.12 14.45 -20.07
CA SER A 208 -3.06 15.40 -19.48
C SER A 208 -2.44 16.14 -18.28
N ALA A 209 -2.97 17.29 -17.91
CA ALA A 209 -2.45 18.07 -16.77
C ALA A 209 -2.45 17.26 -15.44
N ALA A 210 -3.50 16.46 -15.21
CA ALA A 210 -3.58 15.60 -14.03
C ALA A 210 -2.50 14.50 -14.06
N HIS A 211 -2.32 13.85 -15.21
CA HIS A 211 -1.29 12.83 -15.39
C HIS A 211 0.12 13.41 -15.28
N ARG A 212 0.37 14.61 -15.87
CA ARG A 212 1.66 15.28 -15.72
C ARG A 212 2.00 15.55 -14.26
N ASP A 213 1.04 16.01 -13.47
CA ASP A 213 1.22 16.25 -12.04
C ASP A 213 1.66 14.98 -11.30
N GLU A 214 0.97 13.87 -11.54
CA GLU A 214 1.29 12.59 -10.89
C GLU A 214 2.63 11.99 -11.35
N LEU A 215 2.97 12.13 -12.64
CA LEU A 215 4.25 11.64 -13.18
C LEU A 215 5.43 12.46 -12.65
N ILE A 216 5.29 13.79 -12.55
CA ILE A 216 6.33 14.65 -11.96
C ILE A 216 6.58 14.27 -10.49
N GLN A 217 5.54 13.91 -9.73
CA GLN A 217 5.71 13.43 -8.36
C GLN A 217 6.60 12.19 -8.26
N CYS A 218 6.70 11.37 -9.31
CA CYS A 218 7.59 10.20 -9.33
C CYS A 218 9.08 10.59 -9.28
N LEU A 219 9.43 11.83 -9.66
CA LEU A 219 10.82 12.32 -9.56
C LEU A 219 11.36 12.37 -8.13
N ARG A 220 10.47 12.34 -7.12
CA ARG A 220 10.89 12.22 -5.71
C ARG A 220 11.81 11.02 -5.44
N TRP A 221 11.68 9.95 -6.22
CA TRP A 221 12.56 8.81 -6.17
C TRP A 221 13.87 9.14 -6.88
N GLY A 222 14.98 9.08 -6.16
CA GLY A 222 16.29 9.43 -6.71
C GLY A 222 16.41 10.91 -7.14
N LEU A 223 15.65 11.81 -6.48
CA LEU A 223 15.71 13.25 -6.74
C LEU A 223 17.12 13.78 -6.50
N SER A 224 17.66 14.50 -7.47
CA SER A 224 19.02 15.02 -7.43
C SER A 224 19.15 16.35 -8.17
N LYS A 225 20.34 16.96 -8.10
CA LYS A 225 20.65 18.20 -8.83
C LYS A 225 20.45 18.08 -10.35
N SER A 226 20.55 16.87 -10.91
CA SER A 226 20.30 16.62 -12.34
C SER A 226 18.86 16.91 -12.78
N ASP A 227 17.90 16.83 -11.85
CA ASP A 227 16.49 17.09 -12.12
C ASP A 227 16.15 18.59 -12.15
N GLU A 228 17.00 19.43 -11.59
CA GLU A 228 16.71 20.85 -11.35
C GLU A 228 16.34 21.60 -12.60
N ALA A 229 17.14 21.49 -13.68
CA ALA A 229 16.91 22.21 -14.92
C ALA A 229 15.56 21.87 -15.54
N PHE A 230 15.17 20.60 -15.53
CA PHE A 230 13.86 20.14 -16.01
C PHE A 230 12.71 20.66 -15.16
N LEU A 231 12.86 20.62 -13.84
CA LEU A 231 11.83 21.14 -12.92
C LEU A 231 11.67 22.66 -13.06
N GLN A 232 12.75 23.41 -13.26
CA GLN A 232 12.71 24.84 -13.54
C GLN A 232 12.00 25.14 -14.86
N GLU A 233 12.26 24.36 -15.92
CA GLU A 233 11.56 24.48 -17.19
C GLU A 233 10.04 24.30 -17.01
N ILE A 234 9.61 23.29 -16.25
CA ILE A 234 8.20 23.05 -15.93
C ILE A 234 7.58 24.23 -15.19
N VAL A 235 8.25 24.76 -14.17
CA VAL A 235 7.77 25.93 -13.43
C VAL A 235 7.60 27.14 -14.36
N ALA A 236 8.49 27.32 -15.32
CA ALA A 236 8.42 28.42 -16.28
C ALA A 236 7.30 28.23 -17.32
N THR A 237 7.17 27.05 -17.89
CA THR A 237 6.46 26.82 -19.15
C THR A 237 5.11 26.10 -19.03
N ASP A 238 4.90 25.25 -18.02
CA ASP A 238 3.65 24.49 -17.92
C ASP A 238 2.43 25.41 -17.72
N ARG A 239 1.30 25.03 -18.30
CA ARG A 239 0.06 25.82 -18.23
C ARG A 239 -0.72 25.56 -16.93
N SER A 240 -0.53 24.40 -16.30
CA SER A 240 -1.22 24.01 -15.09
C SER A 240 -0.53 24.55 -13.84
N SER A 241 -1.28 25.25 -13.00
CA SER A 241 -0.79 25.73 -11.71
C SER A 241 -0.40 24.59 -10.77
N ASN A 242 -1.13 23.46 -10.79
CA ASN A 242 -0.84 22.30 -9.95
C ASN A 242 0.48 21.65 -10.35
N VAL A 243 0.71 21.47 -11.66
CA VAL A 243 1.97 20.92 -12.19
C VAL A 243 3.16 21.80 -11.80
N LYS A 244 3.01 23.13 -11.95
CA LYS A 244 4.04 24.09 -11.51
C LYS A 244 4.32 24.00 -10.00
N GLU A 245 3.29 23.85 -9.19
CA GLU A 245 3.43 23.76 -7.74
C GLU A 245 4.11 22.45 -7.31
N THR A 246 3.79 21.34 -7.95
CA THR A 246 4.48 20.07 -7.74
C THR A 246 5.96 20.16 -8.11
N ALA A 247 6.29 20.78 -9.26
CA ALA A 247 7.67 21.00 -9.65
C ALA A 247 8.42 21.91 -8.65
N ARG A 248 7.81 23.01 -8.17
CA ARG A 248 8.39 23.87 -7.13
C ARG A 248 8.64 23.10 -5.83
N ARG A 249 7.68 22.29 -5.41
CA ARG A 249 7.84 21.48 -4.20
C ARG A 249 9.02 20.53 -4.30
N LEU A 250 9.26 19.92 -5.46
CA LEU A 250 10.45 19.10 -5.69
C LEU A 250 11.74 19.94 -5.70
N LEU A 251 11.73 21.11 -6.33
CA LEU A 251 12.86 22.04 -6.25
C LEU A 251 13.18 22.47 -4.83
N CYS A 252 12.15 22.70 -4.00
CA CYS A 252 12.34 23.02 -2.59
C CYS A 252 12.88 21.83 -1.77
N SER A 253 12.83 20.61 -2.30
CA SER A 253 13.43 19.43 -1.66
C SER A 253 14.89 19.22 -2.05
N LEU A 254 15.46 20.06 -2.90
CA LEU A 254 16.87 20.08 -3.27
C LEU A 254 17.59 21.22 -2.54
N PRO A 255 18.40 20.92 -1.50
CA PRO A 255 19.03 21.96 -0.66
C PRO A 255 19.88 22.95 -1.46
N ASP A 256 20.53 22.48 -2.51
CA ASP A 256 21.44 23.28 -3.35
C ASP A 256 20.76 23.86 -4.61
N SER A 257 19.42 23.80 -4.70
CA SER A 257 18.71 24.38 -5.85
C SER A 257 18.79 25.91 -5.85
N GLU A 258 18.78 26.50 -7.03
CA GLU A 258 18.77 27.98 -7.16
C GLU A 258 17.53 28.60 -6.50
N LEU A 259 16.38 27.89 -6.51
CA LEU A 259 15.17 28.35 -5.83
C LEU A 259 15.39 28.44 -4.31
N VAL A 260 15.99 27.43 -3.71
CA VAL A 260 16.28 27.41 -2.25
C VAL A 260 17.28 28.47 -1.87
N LYS A 261 18.34 28.68 -2.66
CA LYS A 261 19.29 29.78 -2.43
C LYS A 261 18.65 31.15 -2.44
N ILE A 262 17.70 31.38 -3.37
CA ILE A 262 16.93 32.62 -3.39
C ILE A 262 16.10 32.77 -2.10
N TYR A 263 15.49 31.70 -1.59
CA TYR A 263 14.77 31.77 -0.31
C TYR A 263 15.69 32.09 0.86
N GLU A 264 16.88 31.48 0.90
CA GLU A 264 17.89 31.78 1.91
C GLU A 264 18.33 33.24 1.88
N GLU A 265 18.62 33.77 0.69
CA GLU A 265 19.00 35.19 0.49
C GLU A 265 17.90 36.15 0.92
N LEU A 266 16.63 35.86 0.56
CA LEU A 266 15.49 36.66 0.97
C LEU A 266 15.28 36.65 2.49
N LEU A 267 15.55 35.55 3.15
CA LEU A 267 15.41 35.40 4.59
C LEU A 267 16.60 35.99 5.35
N ARG A 268 17.82 35.82 4.80
CA ARG A 268 19.07 36.28 5.41
C ARG A 268 19.09 37.80 5.59
N GLY A 269 19.34 38.24 6.81
CA GLY A 269 19.33 39.66 7.14
C GLY A 269 17.94 40.27 7.44
N LYS A 270 16.88 39.49 7.32
CA LYS A 270 15.53 39.88 7.73
C LYS A 270 15.10 39.29 9.07
N LEU A 271 15.75 38.22 9.48
CA LEU A 271 15.45 37.47 10.68
C LEU A 271 16.59 37.70 11.70
N HIS A 272 16.24 38.16 12.90
CA HIS A 272 17.22 38.44 13.93
C HIS A 272 16.83 37.75 15.25
N PHE A 273 17.83 37.24 15.94
CA PHE A 273 17.64 36.62 17.24
C PHE A 273 18.59 37.25 18.28
N ASN A 274 18.01 37.74 19.37
CA ASN A 274 18.77 38.21 20.52
C ASN A 274 18.44 37.35 21.73
N PHE A 275 19.44 36.90 22.45
CA PHE A 275 19.23 36.00 23.60
C PHE A 275 18.35 36.58 24.69
N LEU A 276 18.37 37.92 24.90
CA LEU A 276 17.57 38.59 25.92
C LEU A 276 16.22 39.07 25.41
N LEU A 277 16.15 39.49 24.15
CA LEU A 277 14.97 40.11 23.55
C LEU A 277 14.15 39.15 22.67
N GLY A 278 14.70 37.96 22.37
CA GLY A 278 14.05 36.98 21.48
C GLY A 278 14.18 37.32 20.00
N TRP A 279 13.16 36.95 19.24
CA TRP A 279 13.11 37.12 17.78
C TRP A 279 12.60 38.52 17.40
N SER A 280 13.27 39.11 16.39
CA SER A 280 12.81 40.32 15.68
C SER A 280 12.92 40.12 14.17
N TYR A 281 12.18 40.91 13.41
CA TYR A 281 12.05 40.78 11.98
C TYR A 281 12.07 42.13 11.30
N ASP A 282 12.86 42.28 10.24
CA ASP A 282 12.75 43.43 9.35
C ASP A 282 11.57 43.27 8.39
N LYS A 283 10.89 44.37 8.12
CA LYS A 283 9.78 44.39 7.16
C LYS A 283 10.27 43.88 5.80
N ILE A 284 9.49 42.98 5.22
CA ILE A 284 9.65 42.53 3.84
C ILE A 284 8.37 42.84 3.06
N GLU A 285 8.49 43.42 1.87
CA GLU A 285 7.38 43.75 1.01
C GLU A 285 7.25 42.65 -0.06
N PHE A 286 6.02 42.20 -0.29
CA PHE A 286 5.73 41.22 -1.30
C PHE A 286 5.94 41.81 -2.71
N THR A 287 6.63 41.07 -3.56
CA THR A 287 6.91 41.49 -4.94
C THR A 287 6.31 40.52 -5.96
N PRO A 288 6.07 40.94 -7.22
CA PRO A 288 5.64 40.04 -8.28
C PRO A 288 6.59 38.86 -8.51
N GLU A 289 7.90 39.04 -8.27
CA GLU A 289 8.93 38.02 -8.35
C GLU A 289 8.70 36.93 -7.29
N MET A 290 8.38 37.32 -6.06
CA MET A 290 8.05 36.40 -4.98
C MET A 290 6.83 35.54 -5.29
N LYS A 291 5.83 36.10 -6.00
CA LYS A 291 4.70 35.32 -6.49
C LYS A 291 5.14 34.24 -7.51
N LYS A 292 6.08 34.56 -8.41
CA LYS A 292 6.64 33.60 -9.36
C LYS A 292 7.41 32.48 -8.65
N LEU A 293 8.03 32.80 -7.50
CA LEU A 293 8.71 31.83 -6.65
C LEU A 293 7.73 30.94 -5.83
N GLY A 294 6.41 31.15 -5.95
CA GLY A 294 5.41 30.35 -5.23
C GLY A 294 5.18 30.80 -3.78
N LEU A 295 5.54 32.06 -3.45
CA LEU A 295 5.21 32.67 -2.18
C LEU A 295 3.82 33.34 -2.24
N GLU A 296 3.10 33.31 -1.14
CA GLU A 296 1.79 33.91 -0.99
C GLU A 296 1.88 35.24 -0.24
N GLU A 297 1.10 36.23 -0.69
CA GLU A 297 1.11 37.57 -0.12
C GLU A 297 0.36 37.66 1.22
N VAL A 298 -0.80 36.98 1.30
CA VAL A 298 -1.75 37.12 2.39
C VAL A 298 -1.90 35.82 3.17
N SER A 299 -1.80 35.91 4.48
CA SER A 299 -2.03 34.76 5.38
C SER A 299 -3.53 34.43 5.49
N SER A 300 -3.86 33.14 5.42
CA SER A 300 -5.20 32.67 5.77
C SER A 300 -5.54 32.85 7.27
N ASN A 301 -4.53 33.03 8.12
CA ASN A 301 -4.67 33.30 9.53
C ASN A 301 -4.78 34.83 9.76
N LYS A 302 -5.99 35.32 10.08
CA LYS A 302 -6.27 36.73 10.33
C LYS A 302 -5.44 37.37 11.47
N ASN A 303 -4.85 36.56 12.34
CA ASN A 303 -4.02 37.02 13.44
C ASN A 303 -2.52 37.10 13.06
N GLU A 304 -2.14 36.72 11.88
CA GLU A 304 -0.77 36.78 11.37
C GLU A 304 -0.64 37.94 10.39
N LYS A 305 0.33 38.84 10.60
CA LYS A 305 0.63 39.91 9.65
C LYS A 305 1.25 39.35 8.39
N ASP A 306 0.94 39.92 7.22
CA ASP A 306 1.36 39.43 5.92
C ASP A 306 2.89 39.41 5.75
N ASP A 307 3.62 40.42 6.26
CA ASP A 307 5.07 40.46 6.25
C ASP A 307 5.69 39.33 7.09
N ARG A 308 5.10 39.03 8.24
CA ARG A 308 5.50 37.90 9.09
C ARG A 308 5.18 36.57 8.47
N PHE A 309 4.03 36.44 7.81
CA PHE A 309 3.63 35.26 7.05
C PHE A 309 4.63 34.96 5.94
N LEU A 310 5.03 35.99 5.17
CA LEU A 310 6.02 35.85 4.12
C LEU A 310 7.36 35.33 4.64
N LEU A 311 7.86 35.90 5.72
CA LEU A 311 9.11 35.44 6.36
C LEU A 311 9.00 34.01 6.88
N ARG A 312 7.84 33.63 7.44
CA ARG A 312 7.60 32.27 7.88
C ARG A 312 7.58 31.27 6.72
N GLN A 313 6.96 31.64 5.60
CA GLN A 313 7.01 30.80 4.39
C GLN A 313 8.46 30.54 3.93
N LEU A 314 9.32 31.57 3.98
CA LEU A 314 10.74 31.42 3.66
C LEU A 314 11.43 30.50 4.68
N ALA A 315 11.22 30.71 5.97
CA ALA A 315 11.81 29.91 7.04
C ALA A 315 11.42 28.42 6.98
N GLU A 316 10.22 28.12 6.47
CA GLU A 316 9.74 26.74 6.27
C GLU A 316 10.26 26.09 4.98
N ARG A 317 10.95 26.85 4.10
CA ARG A 317 11.47 26.42 2.80
C ARG A 317 12.99 26.42 2.67
N VAL A 318 13.70 26.91 3.68
CA VAL A 318 15.16 26.85 3.72
C VAL A 318 15.65 25.54 4.35
N PRO A 319 16.83 25.02 3.93
CA PRO A 319 17.37 23.78 4.48
C PRO A 319 17.78 23.96 5.94
N LEU A 320 17.90 22.85 6.65
CA LEU A 320 18.20 22.87 8.10
C LEU A 320 19.62 23.38 8.39
N SER A 321 20.55 23.29 7.43
CA SER A 321 21.89 23.90 7.49
C SER A 321 21.85 25.40 7.70
N PHE A 322 20.86 26.11 7.09
CA PHE A 322 20.63 27.53 7.32
C PHE A 322 20.55 27.89 8.82
N TRP A 323 19.85 27.09 9.61
CA TRP A 323 19.69 27.33 11.04
C TRP A 323 20.97 27.05 11.83
N SER A 324 21.79 26.08 11.41
CA SER A 324 23.09 25.83 12.00
C SER A 324 24.05 26.98 11.75
N GLU A 325 24.06 27.53 10.54
CA GLU A 325 24.82 28.73 10.17
C GLU A 325 24.30 29.97 10.92
N PHE A 326 22.98 30.17 10.95
CA PHE A 326 22.34 31.31 11.60
C PHE A 326 22.67 31.40 13.10
N TYR A 327 22.74 30.26 13.79
CA TYR A 327 23.08 30.21 15.21
C TYR A 327 24.59 30.02 15.48
N ASP A 328 25.39 29.87 14.44
CA ASP A 328 26.82 29.52 14.54
C ASP A 328 27.06 28.36 15.50
N CYS A 329 26.37 27.23 15.28
CA CYS A 329 26.48 26.05 16.13
C CYS A 329 26.11 24.75 15.40
N PRO A 330 26.55 23.58 15.93
CA PRO A 330 26.22 22.28 15.35
C PRO A 330 24.69 22.02 15.27
N PRO A 331 24.24 21.18 14.32
CA PRO A 331 22.82 20.91 14.06
C PRO A 331 22.02 20.52 15.31
N GLU A 332 22.57 19.69 16.20
CA GLU A 332 21.91 19.28 17.44
C GLU A 332 21.60 20.49 18.35
N LYS A 333 22.55 21.41 18.50
CA LYS A 333 22.34 22.62 19.30
C LYS A 333 21.37 23.60 18.63
N ALA A 334 21.42 23.71 17.29
CA ALA A 334 20.49 24.55 16.54
C ALA A 334 19.05 24.02 16.65
N ALA A 335 18.86 22.70 16.51
CA ALA A 335 17.55 22.05 16.70
C ALA A 335 16.99 22.29 18.10
N SER A 336 17.81 22.12 19.15
CA SER A 336 17.43 22.41 20.53
C SER A 336 17.02 23.88 20.74
N LYS A 337 17.76 24.84 20.17
CA LYS A 337 17.41 26.27 20.24
C LYS A 337 16.08 26.57 19.56
N LEU A 338 15.86 26.02 18.36
CA LEU A 338 14.61 26.19 17.62
C LEU A 338 13.43 25.52 18.31
N ALA A 339 13.58 24.33 18.86
CA ALA A 339 12.51 23.62 19.56
C ALA A 339 12.07 24.38 20.82
N LYS A 340 13.01 24.98 21.58
CA LYS A 340 12.74 25.73 22.80
C LYS A 340 12.19 27.14 22.54
N ASN A 341 12.66 27.79 21.50
CA ASN A 341 12.26 29.13 21.14
C ASN A 341 12.15 29.31 19.63
N PRO A 342 11.07 28.80 19.00
CA PRO A 342 10.90 28.87 17.56
C PRO A 342 10.61 30.32 17.10
N PRO A 343 11.13 30.75 15.94
CA PRO A 343 10.67 31.97 15.30
C PRO A 343 9.18 31.88 15.00
N PHE A 344 8.46 33.00 14.97
CA PHE A 344 7.02 33.02 14.72
C PHE A 344 6.18 32.25 15.75
N GLN A 345 6.75 31.90 16.90
CA GLN A 345 6.09 31.20 18.01
C GLN A 345 5.38 29.89 17.53
N LYS A 346 4.09 29.73 17.89
CA LYS A 346 3.31 28.54 17.55
C LYS A 346 3.00 28.39 16.05
N LEU A 347 3.27 29.41 15.23
CA LEU A 347 2.97 29.39 13.80
C LEU A 347 4.08 28.69 12.97
N PHE A 348 5.31 28.62 13.49
CA PHE A 348 6.41 27.93 12.80
C PHE A 348 6.34 26.43 13.03
N ASP A 349 6.26 25.69 11.94
CA ASP A 349 6.21 24.22 11.94
C ASP A 349 7.53 23.65 11.44
N LEU A 350 8.43 23.35 12.39
CA LEU A 350 9.77 22.80 12.08
C LEU A 350 9.71 21.43 11.38
N SER A 351 8.59 20.70 11.51
CA SER A 351 8.45 19.43 10.78
C SER A 351 8.43 19.60 9.26
N LYS A 352 7.96 20.75 8.75
CA LYS A 352 7.89 21.02 7.32
C LYS A 352 9.23 20.99 6.62
N PRO A 353 10.25 21.81 7.02
CA PRO A 353 11.55 21.74 6.38
C PRO A 353 12.24 20.39 6.62
N ILE A 354 12.09 19.78 7.79
CA ILE A 354 12.66 18.46 8.08
C ILE A 354 12.12 17.40 7.08
N LEU A 355 10.81 17.36 6.86
CA LEU A 355 10.17 16.44 5.90
C LEU A 355 10.54 16.78 4.45
N ASN A 356 10.56 18.07 4.12
CA ASN A 356 10.86 18.54 2.77
C ASN A 356 12.25 18.13 2.32
N PHE A 357 13.24 18.29 3.19
CA PHE A 357 14.64 17.91 2.90
C PHE A 357 14.98 16.48 3.33
N ASN A 358 14.02 15.71 3.84
CA ASN A 358 14.20 14.33 4.31
C ASN A 358 15.38 14.18 5.30
N ASP A 359 15.52 15.13 6.22
CA ASP A 359 16.66 15.21 7.13
C ASP A 359 16.41 14.39 8.42
N SER A 360 16.88 13.15 8.41
CA SER A 360 16.75 12.23 9.56
C SER A 360 17.55 12.69 10.79
N GLY A 361 18.67 13.39 10.60
CA GLY A 361 19.48 13.95 11.70
C GLY A 361 18.71 15.01 12.47
N TRP A 362 18.15 15.97 11.75
CA TRP A 362 17.31 17.01 12.36
C TRP A 362 15.99 16.46 12.94
N ALA A 363 15.39 15.45 12.30
CA ALA A 363 14.25 14.75 12.85
C ALA A 363 14.58 14.16 14.23
N TYR A 364 15.72 13.47 14.35
CA TYR A 364 16.17 12.90 15.61
C TYR A 364 16.43 13.94 16.70
N TYR A 365 17.19 15.01 16.40
CA TYR A 365 17.46 16.06 17.38
C TYR A 365 16.20 16.78 17.84
N THR A 366 15.29 17.07 16.93
CA THR A 366 14.01 17.72 17.25
C THR A 366 13.15 16.84 18.15
N LEU A 367 13.04 15.55 17.85
CA LEU A 367 12.27 14.60 18.65
C LEU A 367 12.89 14.34 20.03
N LYS A 368 14.20 14.40 20.15
CA LYS A 368 14.85 14.31 21.49
C LYS A 368 14.47 15.47 22.40
N GLU A 369 14.33 16.68 21.86
CA GLU A 369 13.95 17.86 22.65
C GLU A 369 12.44 17.90 22.95
N ASN A 370 11.61 17.59 21.97
CA ASN A 370 10.17 17.58 22.11
C ASN A 370 9.52 16.58 21.14
N ALA A 371 9.07 15.46 21.65
CA ALA A 371 8.33 14.44 20.92
C ALA A 371 6.84 14.48 21.29
N ASP A 372 6.17 15.63 21.10
CA ASP A 372 4.72 15.66 21.16
C ASP A 372 4.10 14.77 20.06
N GLU A 373 2.82 14.46 20.17
CA GLU A 373 2.14 13.53 19.26
C GLU A 373 2.23 13.97 17.79
N LYS A 374 2.04 15.27 17.51
CA LYS A 374 2.09 15.80 16.14
C LYS A 374 3.49 15.65 15.53
N MET A 375 4.51 15.98 16.32
CA MET A 375 5.90 15.92 15.90
C MET A 375 6.35 14.47 15.72
N ALA A 376 5.98 13.57 16.64
CA ALA A 376 6.25 12.16 16.53
C ALA A 376 5.58 11.53 15.29
N ASP A 377 4.30 11.83 15.05
CA ASP A 377 3.57 11.34 13.88
C ASP A 377 4.22 11.77 12.56
N ALA A 378 4.71 13.00 12.50
CA ALA A 378 5.34 13.53 11.29
C ALA A 378 6.75 12.96 11.06
N LEU A 379 7.60 12.90 12.09
CA LEU A 379 9.04 12.73 11.92
C LEU A 379 9.56 11.34 12.26
N MET A 380 8.83 10.54 13.06
CA MET A 380 9.31 9.24 13.51
C MET A 380 9.63 8.28 12.34
N GLY A 381 8.91 8.42 11.23
CA GLY A 381 9.12 7.66 10.01
C GLY A 381 10.49 7.87 9.36
N LEU A 382 11.09 9.05 9.54
CA LEU A 382 12.42 9.38 8.99
C LEU A 382 13.56 8.71 9.77
N LEU A 383 13.31 8.27 11.01
CA LEU A 383 14.36 7.75 11.88
C LEU A 383 14.66 6.27 11.56
N PRO A 384 15.93 5.86 11.58
CA PRO A 384 16.29 4.46 11.62
C PRO A 384 15.80 3.80 12.92
N SER A 385 15.56 2.48 12.89
CA SER A 385 14.99 1.72 14.02
C SER A 385 15.76 1.93 15.33
N SER A 386 17.09 2.01 15.30
CA SER A 386 17.91 2.26 16.49
C SER A 386 17.61 3.60 17.16
N GLN A 387 17.45 4.66 16.40
CA GLN A 387 17.13 5.99 16.94
C GLN A 387 15.69 6.07 17.46
N ARG A 388 14.73 5.34 16.86
CA ARG A 388 13.34 5.28 17.37
C ARG A 388 13.26 4.72 18.79
N GLU A 389 14.16 3.80 19.14
CA GLU A 389 14.23 3.23 20.48
C GLU A 389 14.57 4.28 21.57
N GLU A 390 15.29 5.33 21.20
CA GLU A 390 15.69 6.39 22.13
C GLU A 390 14.59 7.43 22.35
N ILE A 391 13.68 7.61 21.39
CA ILE A 391 12.66 8.64 21.47
C ILE A 391 11.50 8.22 22.38
N ALA A 392 11.28 8.97 23.45
CA ALA A 392 10.13 8.84 24.32
C ALA A 392 9.04 9.81 23.86
N PHE A 393 8.07 9.33 23.07
CA PHE A 393 6.93 10.15 22.67
C PHE A 393 5.72 9.93 23.58
N GLN A 394 5.00 11.03 23.85
CA GLN A 394 3.73 10.96 24.56
C GLN A 394 2.59 10.94 23.53
N SER A 395 1.63 10.06 23.74
CA SER A 395 0.42 10.01 22.94
C SER A 395 -0.79 10.29 23.82
N GLU A 396 -1.42 11.45 23.62
CA GLU A 396 -2.62 11.84 24.35
C GLU A 396 -3.88 11.26 23.72
N ARG A 397 -3.89 11.10 22.40
CA ARG A 397 -5.09 10.75 21.63
C ARG A 397 -5.14 9.32 21.12
N GLY A 398 -4.07 8.54 21.16
CA GLY A 398 -3.99 7.13 20.77
C GLY A 398 -4.70 6.69 19.47
N GLY A 399 -4.43 5.51 18.99
CA GLY A 399 -5.28 4.81 18.00
C GLY A 399 -4.83 4.82 16.55
N TYR A 400 -4.11 5.83 16.07
CA TYR A 400 -3.59 5.86 14.70
C TYR A 400 -2.08 5.66 14.68
N ILE A 401 -1.60 4.81 13.77
CA ILE A 401 -0.18 4.66 13.46
C ILE A 401 0.03 5.20 12.04
N PRO A 402 0.84 6.25 11.86
CA PRO A 402 1.15 6.77 10.55
C PRO A 402 1.79 5.71 9.65
N ASP A 403 1.40 5.66 8.39
CA ASP A 403 1.96 4.72 7.42
C ASP A 403 3.47 4.90 7.26
N SER A 404 3.98 6.12 7.41
CA SER A 404 5.40 6.45 7.39
C SER A 404 6.23 5.75 8.48
N TRP A 405 5.60 5.21 9.54
CA TRP A 405 6.31 4.46 10.57
C TRP A 405 6.66 3.04 10.14
N PHE A 406 5.96 2.49 9.14
CA PHE A 406 6.23 1.19 8.56
C PHE A 406 7.21 1.34 7.41
N ASN A 407 8.48 0.96 7.63
CA ASN A 407 9.52 1.09 6.61
C ASN A 407 9.34 0.06 5.50
N GLU A 408 9.62 0.45 4.27
CA GLU A 408 9.57 -0.45 3.10
C GLU A 408 10.66 -1.54 3.16
N ASP A 409 11.77 -1.28 3.86
CA ASP A 409 12.88 -2.24 4.04
C ASP A 409 12.52 -3.45 4.93
N GLY A 410 11.36 -3.40 5.61
CA GLY A 410 10.88 -4.47 6.47
C GLY A 410 11.75 -4.74 7.70
N ILE A 411 12.58 -3.79 8.12
CA ILE A 411 13.35 -3.87 9.35
C ILE A 411 12.40 -3.76 10.54
N GLY A 412 12.40 -4.78 11.41
CA GLY A 412 11.57 -4.80 12.61
C GLY A 412 11.91 -3.68 13.59
N TRP A 413 10.94 -3.37 14.44
CA TRP A 413 11.12 -2.41 15.53
C TRP A 413 11.75 -3.08 16.74
N GLY A 414 12.44 -2.28 17.56
CA GLY A 414 12.95 -2.78 18.83
C GLY A 414 11.86 -2.82 19.92
N MET A 415 12.20 -3.39 21.06
CA MET A 415 11.25 -3.67 22.14
C MET A 415 10.62 -2.42 22.75
N LYS A 416 11.43 -1.38 23.00
CA LYS A 416 10.94 -0.14 23.63
C LYS A 416 9.96 0.61 22.73
N PHE A 417 10.31 0.75 21.45
CA PHE A 417 9.42 1.42 20.49
C PHE A 417 8.13 0.64 20.29
N SER A 418 8.22 -0.68 20.09
CA SER A 418 7.06 -1.57 19.96
C SER A 418 6.13 -1.50 21.17
N THR A 419 6.69 -1.48 22.39
CA THR A 419 5.90 -1.33 23.62
C THR A 419 5.15 0.00 23.68
N ARG A 420 5.79 1.11 23.29
CA ARG A 420 5.14 2.43 23.23
C ARG A 420 4.02 2.48 22.21
N VAL A 421 4.28 1.95 21.01
CA VAL A 421 3.26 1.84 19.95
C VAL A 421 2.08 0.99 20.43
N PHE A 422 2.33 -0.17 21.00
CA PHE A 422 1.30 -1.05 21.52
C PHE A 422 0.47 -0.38 22.63
N GLN A 423 1.12 0.30 23.58
CA GLN A 423 0.44 1.06 24.64
C GLN A 423 -0.39 2.22 24.07
N ARG A 424 0.10 2.91 23.05
CA ARG A 424 -0.67 3.94 22.32
C ARG A 424 -1.97 3.35 21.75
N MET A 425 -1.90 2.16 21.15
CA MET A 425 -3.08 1.49 20.60
C MET A 425 -4.09 1.07 21.67
N LEU A 426 -3.62 0.63 22.84
CA LEU A 426 -4.49 0.22 23.95
C LEU A 426 -5.25 1.38 24.60
N ARG A 427 -4.70 2.60 24.62
CA ARG A 427 -5.34 3.76 25.24
C ARG A 427 -6.63 4.19 24.56
N ASN A 428 -6.79 3.84 23.30
CA ASN A 428 -8.01 4.09 22.55
C ASN A 428 -8.79 2.79 22.43
N ASN A 429 -9.97 2.75 23.03
CA ASN A 429 -10.96 1.69 22.85
C ASN A 429 -11.51 1.62 21.40
N TYR A 430 -10.71 1.98 20.40
CA TYR A 430 -11.11 1.92 19.00
C TYR A 430 -11.00 0.51 18.44
N TYR A 431 -11.94 0.18 17.58
CA TYR A 431 -11.83 -0.97 16.69
C TYR A 431 -10.57 -0.83 15.84
N LEU A 432 -9.59 -1.69 16.06
CA LEU A 432 -8.37 -1.70 15.25
C LEU A 432 -8.66 -2.44 13.94
N PRO A 433 -8.38 -1.84 12.79
CA PRO A 433 -8.46 -2.55 11.52
C PRO A 433 -7.55 -3.79 11.56
N LYS A 434 -8.06 -4.91 11.05
CA LYS A 434 -7.34 -6.17 10.91
C LYS A 434 -5.96 -5.96 10.25
N GLU A 435 -5.91 -5.15 9.21
CA GLU A 435 -4.71 -4.79 8.45
C GLU A 435 -3.63 -4.11 9.31
N THR A 436 -4.03 -3.21 10.20
CA THR A 436 -3.07 -2.55 11.09
C THR A 436 -2.47 -3.54 12.08
N ALA A 437 -3.28 -4.44 12.65
CA ALA A 437 -2.78 -5.48 13.56
C ALA A 437 -1.82 -6.44 12.86
N GLU A 438 -2.12 -6.84 11.63
CA GLU A 438 -1.27 -7.67 10.79
C GLU A 438 0.08 -6.99 10.51
N ARG A 439 0.07 -5.72 10.10
CA ARG A 439 1.29 -4.93 9.90
C ARG A 439 2.12 -4.79 11.18
N LEU A 440 1.48 -4.45 12.29
CA LEU A 440 2.17 -4.36 13.58
C LEU A 440 2.88 -5.66 13.96
N ALA A 441 2.21 -6.80 13.78
CA ALA A 441 2.80 -8.10 14.07
C ALA A 441 4.07 -8.39 13.24
N LEU A 442 4.15 -7.88 12.01
CA LEU A 442 5.35 -8.00 11.17
C LEU A 442 6.53 -7.21 11.73
N TYR A 443 6.29 -6.04 12.30
CA TYR A 443 7.34 -5.15 12.81
C TYR A 443 7.70 -5.41 14.26
N PHE A 444 6.81 -6.02 15.05
CA PHE A 444 7.08 -6.32 16.44
C PHE A 444 8.10 -7.46 16.60
N PRO A 445 9.07 -7.31 17.54
CA PRO A 445 9.97 -8.41 17.89
C PRO A 445 9.21 -9.55 18.58
N SER A 446 9.75 -10.77 18.49
CA SER A 446 9.11 -11.98 19.05
C SER A 446 8.83 -11.87 20.54
N GLU A 447 9.67 -11.16 21.29
CA GLU A 447 9.53 -10.94 22.73
C GLU A 447 8.26 -10.17 23.10
N MET A 448 7.72 -9.36 22.18
CA MET A 448 6.45 -8.65 22.37
C MET A 448 5.28 -9.62 22.59
N ARG A 449 5.34 -10.82 22.04
CA ARG A 449 4.30 -11.85 22.21
C ARG A 449 3.97 -12.10 23.67
N LYS A 450 5.01 -12.27 24.50
CA LYS A 450 4.86 -12.50 25.96
C LYS A 450 4.32 -11.27 26.68
N PHE A 451 4.78 -10.09 26.30
CA PHE A 451 4.27 -8.81 26.86
C PHE A 451 2.78 -8.61 26.56
N ILE A 452 2.35 -8.89 25.31
CA ILE A 452 0.96 -8.80 24.90
C ILE A 452 0.07 -9.79 25.64
N GLU A 453 0.56 -11.02 25.87
CA GLU A 453 -0.15 -12.03 26.64
C GLU A 453 -0.41 -11.61 28.09
N GLN A 454 0.60 -11.07 28.76
CA GLN A 454 0.46 -10.52 30.11
C GLN A 454 -0.54 -9.37 30.14
N THR A 455 -0.51 -8.50 29.14
CA THR A 455 -1.48 -7.40 29.00
C THR A 455 -2.90 -7.92 28.75
N ALA A 456 -3.06 -8.99 27.94
CA ALA A 456 -4.36 -9.62 27.71
C ALA A 456 -4.99 -10.16 28.99
N LEU A 457 -4.19 -10.78 29.87
CA LEU A 457 -4.66 -11.27 31.17
C LEU A 457 -5.07 -10.12 32.10
N ALA A 458 -4.27 -9.04 32.15
CA ALA A 458 -4.59 -7.87 32.95
C ALA A 458 -5.87 -7.15 32.47
N THR A 459 -6.06 -6.99 31.16
CA THR A 459 -7.26 -6.34 30.59
C THR A 459 -8.51 -7.21 30.73
N ALA A 460 -8.38 -8.53 30.66
CA ALA A 460 -9.48 -9.46 30.90
C ALA A 460 -9.97 -9.39 32.36
N ALA A 461 -9.04 -9.26 33.32
CA ALA A 461 -9.37 -9.09 34.73
C ALA A 461 -10.10 -7.76 35.04
N GLN A 462 -9.94 -6.75 34.19
CA GLN A 462 -10.62 -5.45 34.25
C GLN A 462 -11.92 -5.40 33.43
N GLU A 463 -12.37 -6.51 32.88
CA GLU A 463 -13.55 -6.60 31.99
C GLU A 463 -13.46 -5.73 30.71
N ASN A 464 -12.23 -5.33 30.33
CA ASN A 464 -11.98 -4.55 29.10
C ASN A 464 -11.94 -5.47 27.86
N ASN A 465 -13.13 -5.81 27.37
CA ASN A 465 -13.30 -6.75 26.26
C ASN A 465 -12.64 -6.27 24.95
N THR A 466 -12.60 -4.96 24.68
CA THR A 466 -11.99 -4.41 23.45
C THR A 466 -10.48 -4.58 23.47
N SER A 467 -9.81 -4.19 24.54
CA SER A 467 -8.36 -4.35 24.67
C SER A 467 -7.95 -5.83 24.69
N THR A 468 -8.72 -6.67 25.37
CA THR A 468 -8.49 -8.12 25.41
C THR A 468 -8.61 -8.74 24.01
N ARG A 469 -9.64 -8.33 23.23
CA ARG A 469 -9.82 -8.78 21.83
C ARG A 469 -8.66 -8.33 20.94
N PHE A 470 -8.20 -7.10 21.09
CA PHE A 470 -7.04 -6.59 20.38
C PHE A 470 -5.78 -7.40 20.69
N CYS A 471 -5.50 -7.65 21.97
CA CYS A 471 -4.35 -8.46 22.37
C CYS A 471 -4.40 -9.87 21.76
N ARG A 472 -5.57 -10.51 21.75
CA ARG A 472 -5.75 -11.84 21.13
C ARG A 472 -5.46 -11.81 19.64
N LEU A 473 -5.96 -10.81 18.91
CA LEU A 473 -5.71 -10.64 17.48
C LEU A 473 -4.23 -10.43 17.19
N MET A 474 -3.55 -9.62 17.99
CA MET A 474 -2.10 -9.40 17.85
C MET A 474 -1.30 -10.70 18.10
N MET A 475 -1.68 -11.48 19.11
CA MET A 475 -1.03 -12.79 19.37
C MET A 475 -1.22 -13.74 18.18
N GLU A 476 -2.45 -13.82 17.63
CA GLU A 476 -2.75 -14.65 16.46
C GLU A 476 -1.83 -14.31 15.27
N TYR A 477 -1.66 -13.04 14.95
CA TYR A 477 -0.80 -12.63 13.84
C TYR A 477 0.69 -12.84 14.12
N MET A 478 1.14 -12.65 15.35
CA MET A 478 2.51 -12.97 15.74
C MET A 478 2.79 -14.47 15.68
N ASP A 479 1.84 -15.30 16.08
CA ASP A 479 1.93 -16.75 15.97
C ASP A 479 1.95 -17.21 14.50
N LEU A 480 1.15 -16.57 13.61
CA LEU A 480 1.21 -16.79 12.17
C LEU A 480 2.55 -16.39 11.56
N LYS A 481 3.10 -15.23 11.93
CA LYS A 481 4.46 -14.81 11.51
C LYS A 481 5.51 -15.84 11.94
N GLN A 482 5.47 -16.27 13.19
CA GLN A 482 6.39 -17.27 13.69
C GLN A 482 6.26 -18.61 12.94
N ARG A 483 5.03 -19.01 12.60
CA ARG A 483 4.78 -20.21 11.79
C ARG A 483 5.38 -20.09 10.39
N ILE A 484 5.25 -18.93 9.73
CA ILE A 484 5.87 -18.64 8.43
C ILE A 484 7.39 -18.80 8.54
N ASP A 485 8.01 -18.14 9.53
CA ASP A 485 9.46 -18.17 9.74
C ASP A 485 9.95 -19.61 10.02
N THR A 486 9.22 -20.36 10.84
CA THR A 486 9.57 -21.74 11.20
C THR A 486 9.48 -22.67 9.98
N LEU A 487 8.39 -22.63 9.23
CA LEU A 487 8.20 -23.48 8.05
C LEU A 487 9.24 -23.18 6.97
N LEU A 488 9.47 -21.90 6.66
CA LEU A 488 10.43 -21.51 5.62
C LEU A 488 11.90 -21.69 6.04
N ASN A 489 12.22 -21.80 7.34
CA ASN A 489 13.58 -22.09 7.79
C ASN A 489 13.88 -23.58 7.90
N ASN A 490 12.86 -24.43 8.10
CA ASN A 490 13.00 -25.87 8.22
C ASN A 490 12.92 -26.61 6.86
N ASP A 491 12.45 -25.95 5.82
CA ASP A 491 12.36 -26.43 4.45
C ASP A 491 13.56 -25.95 3.61
#